data_a48bfb264afd3206f51ba4a2e2b8cad3
#
_entry.id   a48bfb264afd3206f51ba4a2e2b8cad3
#
_cell.length_a   1.000
_cell.length_b   1.000
_cell.length_c   1.000
_cell.angle_alpha   90.00
_cell.angle_beta   90.00
_cell.angle_gamma   90.00
#
_symmetry.space_group_name_H-M   'P 1'
#
loop_
_entity.id
_entity.type
_entity.pdbx_description
1 polymer ?
#
loop_
_entity_poly.entity_id
_entity_poly.type
_entity_poly.pdbx_seq_one_letter_code
_entity_poly.pdbx_strand_id
1 'polypeptide(L)'
;MSQKLYEFLSLQDDDDAKVDFHNTNLSGPSNVIIYVSGNWYDEFKVSEIISLAKKYPDAKILISGGVGRLTLPYVQRMGGEPLYLLERLTQEASACDELSSIKERCILCNSSIVTTHNVKFLMYYLSQCADMEGWNASDNSSKAYSKYKIIVVDEGFLLRRLKATILQQIEVHTKVKKDFPSSMIESLEFISPADCQTSADMSKKHMHGNAVAAFLQIGEFKRLVNYSTGNGPRLFSKELAGLHDTRAEEIWKVVSQLEDDFMDDLDRLLSIGDEKELKRAILPIFQNSVLCEGFDL
;
A
#
# COMPACT_ATOMS: atom_id res chain seq x y z
N MET A 1 9.51 -15.05 14.37
CA MET A 1 8.10 -14.62 14.05
C MET A 1 8.06 -13.32 13.26
N SER A 2 8.75 -12.26 13.68
CA SER A 2 8.72 -10.96 12.96
C SER A 2 9.11 -11.06 11.48
N GLN A 3 10.14 -11.83 11.12
CA GLN A 3 10.53 -12.01 9.73
C GLN A 3 9.45 -12.76 8.92
N LYS A 4 8.88 -13.86 9.45
CA LYS A 4 7.78 -14.59 8.79
C LYS A 4 6.55 -13.71 8.58
N LEU A 5 6.21 -12.90 9.59
CA LEU A 5 5.11 -11.95 9.50
C LEU A 5 5.38 -10.88 8.44
N TYR A 6 6.60 -10.34 8.40
CA TYR A 6 7.00 -9.36 7.40
C TYR A 6 6.95 -9.95 5.98
N GLU A 7 7.54 -11.13 5.75
CA GLU A 7 7.51 -11.83 4.46
C GLU A 7 6.09 -12.06 3.97
N PHE A 8 5.19 -12.50 4.86
CA PHE A 8 3.78 -12.66 4.53
C PHE A 8 3.14 -11.32 4.12
N LEU A 9 3.35 -10.25 4.89
CA LEU A 9 2.73 -8.94 4.64
C LEU A 9 3.31 -8.26 3.39
N SER A 10 4.61 -8.46 3.11
CA SER A 10 5.35 -7.77 2.06
C SER A 10 5.25 -8.42 0.68
N LEU A 11 4.52 -9.53 0.54
CA LEU A 11 4.37 -10.24 -0.74
C LEU A 11 5.72 -10.66 -1.34
N GLN A 12 6.68 -11.11 -0.52
CA GLN A 12 8.04 -11.44 -0.98
C GLN A 12 8.12 -12.67 -1.88
N ASP A 13 7.08 -13.47 -1.97
CA ASP A 13 7.00 -14.52 -2.97
C ASP A 13 6.62 -13.91 -4.32
N ASP A 14 7.40 -14.16 -5.36
CA ASP A 14 7.22 -13.58 -6.71
C ASP A 14 5.80 -13.76 -7.26
N ASP A 15 5.17 -14.91 -7.00
CA ASP A 15 3.80 -15.21 -7.43
C ASP A 15 2.76 -14.31 -6.75
N ASP A 16 3.04 -13.85 -5.53
CA ASP A 16 2.14 -12.98 -4.78
C ASP A 16 2.33 -11.49 -5.11
N ALA A 17 3.51 -11.08 -5.55
CA ALA A 17 3.83 -9.69 -5.85
C ALA A 17 3.30 -9.23 -7.21
N LYS A 18 2.88 -10.15 -8.07
CA LYS A 18 2.38 -9.84 -9.41
C LYS A 18 1.03 -10.48 -9.66
N VAL A 19 0.13 -9.71 -10.29
CA VAL A 19 -1.19 -10.20 -10.73
C VAL A 19 -1.34 -9.83 -12.21
N ASP A 20 -1.41 -10.83 -13.07
CA ASP A 20 -1.69 -10.66 -14.49
C ASP A 20 -3.19 -10.91 -14.77
N PHE A 21 -3.84 -9.94 -15.39
CA PHE A 21 -5.28 -10.01 -15.68
C PHE A 21 -5.59 -10.66 -17.03
N HIS A 22 -4.61 -10.69 -17.94
CA HIS A 22 -4.80 -11.22 -19.27
C HIS A 22 -3.60 -12.00 -19.75
N ASN A 23 -3.84 -13.25 -20.11
CA ASN A 23 -2.90 -14.14 -20.80
C ASN A 23 -2.83 -13.80 -22.32
N THR A 24 -2.81 -12.53 -22.69
CA THR A 24 -2.86 -12.16 -24.11
C THR A 24 -1.52 -11.65 -24.59
N ASN A 25 -0.96 -12.40 -25.55
CA ASN A 25 0.14 -11.98 -26.44
C ASN A 25 -0.22 -10.77 -27.34
N LEU A 26 -1.00 -9.82 -26.85
CA LEU A 26 -1.37 -8.63 -27.59
C LEU A 26 -0.29 -7.56 -27.38
N SER A 27 0.59 -7.47 -28.34
CA SER A 27 1.71 -6.55 -28.45
C SER A 27 1.26 -5.12 -28.72
N GLY A 28 1.02 -4.37 -27.68
CA GLY A 28 0.95 -2.90 -27.73
C GLY A 28 1.73 -2.33 -26.56
N PRO A 29 2.32 -1.13 -26.67
CA PRO A 29 2.94 -0.49 -25.51
C PRO A 29 1.87 -0.21 -24.47
N SER A 30 2.06 -0.77 -23.27
CA SER A 30 1.16 -0.50 -22.14
C SER A 30 1.50 0.84 -21.51
N ASN A 31 0.48 1.62 -21.21
CA ASN A 31 0.66 2.78 -20.36
C ASN A 31 1.06 2.33 -18.94
N VAL A 32 2.02 3.00 -18.34
CA VAL A 32 2.46 2.68 -16.99
C VAL A 32 1.92 3.70 -16.00
N ILE A 33 1.34 3.19 -14.92
CA ILE A 33 0.94 3.97 -13.76
C ILE A 33 1.82 3.54 -12.59
N ILE A 34 2.54 4.47 -11.98
CA ILE A 34 3.21 4.28 -10.70
C ILE A 34 2.24 4.81 -9.64
N TYR A 35 1.65 3.91 -8.86
CA TYR A 35 0.70 4.27 -7.83
C TYR A 35 1.36 4.20 -6.45
N VAL A 36 1.25 5.28 -5.70
CA VAL A 36 1.81 5.44 -4.37
C VAL A 36 0.69 5.75 -3.39
N SER A 37 0.50 4.90 -2.40
CA SER A 37 -0.37 5.18 -1.27
C SER A 37 0.41 5.99 -0.22
N GLY A 38 -0.19 7.07 0.25
CA GLY A 38 0.40 7.87 1.30
C GLY A 38 0.48 7.10 2.62
N ASN A 39 1.57 7.26 3.29
CA ASN A 39 1.77 6.82 4.65
C ASN A 39 2.93 7.58 5.31
N TRP A 40 3.22 7.25 6.55
CA TRP A 40 4.19 7.91 7.42
C TRP A 40 5.62 8.03 6.86
N TYR A 41 6.05 7.11 5.98
CA TYR A 41 7.46 6.95 5.61
C TYR A 41 7.72 7.23 4.12
N ASP A 42 7.14 8.31 3.63
CA ASP A 42 7.18 8.65 2.21
C ASP A 42 8.60 8.85 1.67
N GLU A 43 9.55 9.27 2.52
CA GLU A 43 10.94 9.47 2.13
C GLU A 43 11.63 8.20 1.61
N PHE A 44 11.22 7.01 2.11
CA PHE A 44 11.79 5.74 1.65
C PHE A 44 11.28 5.31 0.27
N LYS A 45 10.18 5.89 -0.16
CA LYS A 45 9.59 5.63 -1.47
C LYS A 45 10.23 6.47 -2.56
N VAL A 46 10.85 7.60 -2.20
CA VAL A 46 11.36 8.58 -3.17
C VAL A 46 12.38 7.94 -4.12
N SER A 47 13.37 7.23 -3.60
CA SER A 47 14.40 6.57 -4.41
C SER A 47 13.81 5.53 -5.37
N GLU A 48 12.84 4.74 -4.91
CA GLU A 48 12.17 3.73 -5.73
C GLU A 48 11.33 4.38 -6.84
N ILE A 49 10.56 5.40 -6.49
CA ILE A 49 9.75 6.15 -7.48
C ILE A 49 10.65 6.81 -8.52
N ILE A 50 11.77 7.38 -8.13
CA ILE A 50 12.77 7.97 -9.05
C ILE A 50 13.31 6.90 -10.00
N SER A 51 13.67 5.72 -9.49
CA SER A 51 14.16 4.60 -10.29
C SER A 51 13.10 4.16 -11.32
N LEU A 52 11.86 4.00 -10.88
CA LEU A 52 10.75 3.65 -11.75
C LEU A 52 10.44 4.76 -12.77
N ALA A 53 10.51 6.02 -12.35
CA ALA A 53 10.27 7.16 -13.24
C ALA A 53 11.32 7.28 -14.35
N LYS A 54 12.56 6.86 -14.10
CA LYS A 54 13.61 6.73 -15.13
C LYS A 54 13.35 5.56 -16.06
N LYS A 55 12.98 4.41 -15.50
CA LYS A 55 12.68 3.20 -16.27
C LYS A 55 11.45 3.38 -17.18
N TYR A 56 10.48 4.17 -16.75
CA TYR A 56 9.23 4.44 -17.45
C TYR A 56 9.01 5.96 -17.61
N PRO A 57 9.66 6.61 -18.58
CA PRO A 57 9.68 8.07 -18.71
C PRO A 57 8.30 8.69 -18.96
N ASP A 58 7.37 7.93 -19.57
CA ASP A 58 6.00 8.39 -19.85
C ASP A 58 4.98 8.00 -18.77
N ALA A 59 5.42 7.30 -17.72
CA ALA A 59 4.52 6.85 -16.66
C ALA A 59 3.87 8.03 -15.93
N LYS A 60 2.58 7.91 -15.63
CA LYS A 60 1.89 8.79 -14.68
C LYS A 60 2.16 8.30 -13.26
N ILE A 61 2.39 9.25 -12.36
CA ILE A 61 2.68 8.98 -10.95
C ILE A 61 1.48 9.45 -10.14
N LEU A 62 0.67 8.52 -9.67
CA LEU A 62 -0.51 8.80 -8.86
C LEU A 62 -0.12 8.72 -7.39
N ILE A 63 -0.22 9.81 -6.68
CA ILE A 63 0.11 9.90 -5.25
C ILE A 63 -1.18 10.21 -4.50
N SER A 64 -1.64 9.26 -3.69
CA SER A 64 -2.85 9.42 -2.89
C SER A 64 -2.55 9.33 -1.40
N GLY A 65 -3.20 10.21 -0.64
CA GLY A 65 -3.02 10.27 0.80
C GLY A 65 -3.74 11.48 1.37
N GLY A 66 -3.33 11.89 2.55
CA GLY A 66 -3.90 13.04 3.22
C GLY A 66 -3.14 13.33 4.50
N VAL A 67 -3.87 13.66 5.55
CA VAL A 67 -3.33 13.78 6.89
C VAL A 67 -3.87 12.61 7.71
N GLY A 68 -3.12 11.53 7.75
CA GLY A 68 -3.44 10.36 8.56
C GLY A 68 -3.13 10.59 10.04
N ARG A 69 -3.62 9.71 10.91
CA ARG A 69 -3.37 9.77 12.36
C ARG A 69 -1.88 9.73 12.70
N LEU A 70 -1.10 8.97 11.91
CA LEU A 70 0.34 8.78 12.11
C LEU A 70 1.19 9.94 11.59
N THR A 71 0.66 10.68 10.64
CA THR A 71 1.39 11.71 9.90
C THR A 71 1.05 13.12 10.37
N LEU A 72 0.05 13.26 11.24
CA LEU A 72 -0.46 14.55 11.70
C LEU A 72 0.64 15.54 12.16
N PRO A 73 1.64 15.15 12.96
CA PRO A 73 2.67 16.08 13.42
C PRO A 73 3.62 16.56 12.32
N TYR A 74 3.88 15.73 11.31
CA TYR A 74 4.90 15.97 10.29
C TYR A 74 4.34 16.60 9.02
N VAL A 75 3.14 16.23 8.64
CA VAL A 75 2.57 16.51 7.33
C VAL A 75 1.55 17.65 7.38
N GLN A 76 1.00 17.94 8.53
CA GLN A 76 0.03 19.03 8.70
C GLN A 76 0.61 20.38 8.28
N ARG A 77 1.91 20.62 8.52
CA ARG A 77 2.63 21.83 8.12
C ARG A 77 2.82 21.94 6.61
N MET A 78 2.80 20.82 5.88
CA MET A 78 3.08 20.73 4.45
C MET A 78 1.82 20.51 3.60
N GLY A 79 0.65 20.46 4.22
CA GLY A 79 -0.62 20.33 3.50
C GLY A 79 -1.00 18.90 3.12
N GLY A 80 -0.31 17.87 3.64
CA GLY A 80 -0.65 16.48 3.45
C GLY A 80 0.49 15.63 2.85
N GLU A 81 0.39 14.33 3.01
CA GLU A 81 1.38 13.35 2.54
C GLU A 81 1.72 13.47 1.04
N PRO A 82 0.75 13.60 0.11
CA PRO A 82 1.06 13.71 -1.30
C PRO A 82 1.86 14.95 -1.67
N LEU A 83 1.62 16.08 -1.01
CA LEU A 83 2.38 17.31 -1.24
C LEU A 83 3.80 17.19 -0.71
N TYR A 84 3.97 16.58 0.46
CA TYR A 84 5.29 16.28 1.01
C TYR A 84 6.10 15.39 0.08
N LEU A 85 5.50 14.27 -0.37
CA LEU A 85 6.18 13.35 -1.28
C LEU A 85 6.53 14.02 -2.62
N LEU A 86 5.61 14.82 -3.17
CA LEU A 86 5.88 15.58 -4.39
C LEU A 86 7.05 16.54 -4.24
N GLU A 87 7.14 17.24 -3.11
CA GLU A 87 8.27 18.13 -2.82
C GLU A 87 9.58 17.36 -2.77
N ARG A 88 9.61 16.22 -2.06
CA ARG A 88 10.79 15.34 -2.00
C ARG A 88 11.19 14.82 -3.37
N LEU A 89 10.25 14.31 -4.16
CA LEU A 89 10.49 13.87 -5.53
C LEU A 89 11.07 14.99 -6.40
N THR A 90 10.54 16.20 -6.27
CA THR A 90 11.01 17.36 -7.04
C THR A 90 12.43 17.76 -6.63
N GLN A 91 12.74 17.73 -5.34
CA GLN A 91 14.08 18.00 -4.83
C GLN A 91 15.12 17.01 -5.36
N GLU A 92 14.84 15.72 -5.23
CA GLU A 92 15.74 14.65 -5.71
C GLU A 92 15.85 14.66 -7.25
N ALA A 93 14.75 14.90 -7.95
CA ALA A 93 14.74 14.98 -9.42
C ALA A 93 15.51 16.20 -9.96
N SER A 94 15.63 17.28 -9.20
CA SER A 94 16.36 18.50 -9.64
C SER A 94 17.84 18.25 -9.90
N ALA A 95 18.39 17.17 -9.36
CA ALA A 95 19.76 16.74 -9.62
C ALA A 95 19.92 15.91 -10.93
N CYS A 96 18.82 15.68 -11.67
CA CYS A 96 18.79 14.81 -12.84
C CYS A 96 17.95 15.43 -13.96
N ASP A 97 18.58 15.83 -15.05
CA ASP A 97 17.91 16.47 -16.20
C ASP A 97 16.81 15.59 -16.81
N GLU A 98 16.99 14.25 -16.79
CA GLU A 98 15.99 13.29 -17.28
C GLU A 98 14.66 13.31 -16.51
N LEU A 99 14.66 13.86 -15.30
CA LEU A 99 13.52 13.93 -14.42
C LEU A 99 12.95 15.34 -14.26
N SER A 100 13.42 16.31 -15.05
CA SER A 100 12.96 17.70 -14.98
C SER A 100 11.42 17.84 -15.07
N SER A 101 10.76 16.92 -15.79
CA SER A 101 9.30 16.88 -15.94
C SER A 101 8.56 16.00 -14.93
N ILE A 102 9.23 15.47 -13.88
CA ILE A 102 8.58 14.53 -12.95
C ILE A 102 7.33 15.12 -12.31
N LYS A 103 7.36 16.40 -11.97
CA LYS A 103 6.24 17.13 -11.37
C LYS A 103 5.00 17.14 -12.26
N GLU A 104 5.17 17.25 -13.58
CA GLU A 104 4.07 17.28 -14.56
C GLU A 104 3.42 15.91 -14.75
N ARG A 105 4.13 14.86 -14.38
CA ARG A 105 3.65 13.48 -14.41
C ARG A 105 2.90 13.08 -13.14
N CYS A 106 3.04 13.85 -12.05
CA CYS A 106 2.41 13.57 -10.77
C CYS A 106 0.96 14.05 -10.74
N ILE A 107 0.06 13.19 -10.29
CA ILE A 107 -1.35 13.48 -10.06
C ILE A 107 -1.64 13.18 -8.60
N LEU A 108 -2.14 14.17 -7.88
CA LEU A 108 -2.27 14.12 -6.42
C LEU A 108 -3.72 13.99 -5.97
N CYS A 109 -3.94 13.16 -4.94
CA CYS A 109 -5.16 13.18 -4.14
C CYS A 109 -4.78 13.41 -2.68
N ASN A 110 -5.07 14.60 -2.17
CA ASN A 110 -4.65 15.05 -0.83
C ASN A 110 -5.79 15.02 0.21
N SER A 111 -6.89 14.31 -0.08
CA SER A 111 -8.09 14.28 0.78
C SER A 111 -8.37 12.92 1.42
N SER A 112 -7.51 11.94 1.18
CA SER A 112 -7.73 10.59 1.69
C SER A 112 -7.17 10.45 3.11
N ILE A 113 -7.95 9.83 3.99
CA ILE A 113 -7.57 9.56 5.38
C ILE A 113 -7.51 8.06 5.71
N VAL A 114 -7.89 7.20 4.76
CA VAL A 114 -7.90 5.73 4.93
C VAL A 114 -7.49 5.03 3.63
N THR A 115 -6.89 3.86 3.74
CA THR A 115 -6.39 3.08 2.59
C THR A 115 -7.44 2.86 1.49
N THR A 116 -8.69 2.60 1.87
CA THR A 116 -9.77 2.42 0.87
C THR A 116 -10.02 3.68 0.05
N HIS A 117 -9.90 4.87 0.65
CA HIS A 117 -10.03 6.13 -0.09
C HIS A 117 -8.83 6.35 -1.00
N ASN A 118 -7.63 5.96 -0.57
CA ASN A 118 -6.45 6.00 -1.44
C ASN A 118 -6.70 5.16 -2.70
N VAL A 119 -7.15 3.93 -2.54
CA VAL A 119 -7.42 3.03 -3.66
C VAL A 119 -8.56 3.53 -4.56
N LYS A 120 -9.60 4.14 -4.01
CA LYS A 120 -10.68 4.76 -4.82
C LYS A 120 -10.16 5.85 -5.75
N PHE A 121 -9.10 6.54 -5.38
CA PHE A 121 -8.48 7.51 -6.28
C PHE A 121 -7.88 6.86 -7.53
N LEU A 122 -7.20 5.72 -7.37
CA LEU A 122 -6.72 4.93 -8.51
C LEU A 122 -7.90 4.48 -9.40
N MET A 123 -8.98 3.98 -8.81
CA MET A 123 -10.18 3.57 -9.56
C MET A 123 -10.80 4.75 -10.32
N TYR A 124 -10.89 5.91 -9.67
CA TYR A 124 -11.40 7.12 -10.30
C TYR A 124 -10.54 7.54 -11.49
N TYR A 125 -9.22 7.47 -11.38
CA TYR A 125 -8.32 7.78 -12.48
C TYR A 125 -8.55 6.84 -13.68
N LEU A 126 -8.66 5.53 -13.43
CA LEU A 126 -8.96 4.54 -14.49
C LEU A 126 -10.31 4.79 -15.14
N SER A 127 -11.32 5.15 -14.36
CA SER A 127 -12.63 5.55 -14.87
C SER A 127 -12.54 6.77 -15.78
N GLN A 128 -11.81 7.81 -15.40
CA GLN A 128 -11.59 8.98 -16.25
C GLN A 128 -10.87 8.63 -17.56
N CYS A 129 -9.90 7.73 -17.51
CA CYS A 129 -9.24 7.23 -18.73
C CYS A 129 -10.22 6.48 -19.64
N ALA A 130 -11.09 5.64 -19.06
CA ALA A 130 -12.12 4.94 -19.80
C ALA A 130 -13.13 5.90 -20.46
N ASP A 131 -13.59 6.90 -19.72
CA ASP A 131 -14.51 7.93 -20.23
C ASP A 131 -13.89 8.71 -21.38
N MET A 132 -12.62 9.11 -21.29
CA MET A 132 -11.90 9.80 -22.37
C MET A 132 -11.78 8.95 -23.62
N GLU A 133 -11.71 7.63 -23.49
CA GLU A 133 -11.72 6.67 -24.60
C GLU A 133 -13.14 6.30 -25.07
N GLY A 134 -14.17 6.92 -24.49
CA GLY A 134 -15.58 6.72 -24.83
C GLY A 134 -16.11 5.36 -24.37
N TRP A 135 -15.71 4.92 -23.17
CA TRP A 135 -16.29 3.76 -22.53
C TRP A 135 -17.79 3.96 -22.25
N ASN A 136 -18.56 2.96 -22.61
CA ASN A 136 -19.97 2.88 -22.25
C ASN A 136 -20.30 1.46 -21.79
N ALA A 137 -20.75 1.31 -20.57
CA ALA A 137 -21.05 0.03 -19.95
C ALA A 137 -22.14 -0.78 -20.67
N SER A 138 -22.99 -0.13 -21.45
CA SER A 138 -24.04 -0.76 -22.29
C SER A 138 -23.53 -1.18 -23.66
N ASP A 139 -22.33 -0.73 -24.05
CA ASP A 139 -21.76 -1.02 -25.36
C ASP A 139 -20.97 -2.34 -25.30
N ASN A 140 -21.52 -3.38 -25.93
CA ASN A 140 -20.85 -4.68 -26.09
C ASN A 140 -19.82 -4.66 -27.24
N SER A 141 -19.38 -3.47 -27.67
CA SER A 141 -18.42 -3.34 -28.75
C SER A 141 -17.07 -4.00 -28.39
N SER A 142 -16.47 -4.64 -29.36
CA SER A 142 -15.10 -5.18 -29.27
C SER A 142 -14.03 -4.07 -29.33
N LYS A 143 -14.34 -2.88 -28.84
CA LYS A 143 -13.43 -1.74 -28.84
C LYS A 143 -12.21 -2.05 -28.01
N ALA A 144 -11.03 -1.84 -28.58
CA ALA A 144 -9.78 -1.95 -27.86
C ALA A 144 -9.56 -0.66 -27.04
N TYR A 145 -9.32 -0.82 -25.76
CA TYR A 145 -8.96 0.25 -24.84
C TYR A 145 -7.47 0.24 -24.54
N SER A 146 -6.93 1.38 -24.15
CA SER A 146 -5.56 1.47 -23.65
C SER A 146 -5.35 0.53 -22.47
N LYS A 147 -4.20 -0.14 -22.45
CA LYS A 147 -3.83 -1.04 -21.37
C LYS A 147 -2.92 -0.36 -20.38
N TYR A 148 -3.09 -0.69 -19.13
CA TYR A 148 -2.34 -0.13 -18.03
C TYR A 148 -1.63 -1.22 -17.24
N LYS A 149 -0.30 -1.10 -17.17
CA LYS A 149 0.49 -1.77 -16.14
C LYS A 149 0.52 -0.84 -14.91
N ILE A 150 0.07 -1.33 -13.77
CA ILE A 150 0.02 -0.55 -12.52
C ILE A 150 1.11 -1.08 -11.60
N ILE A 151 2.06 -0.23 -11.25
CA ILE A 151 3.13 -0.53 -10.30
C ILE A 151 2.79 0.17 -8.99
N VAL A 152 2.51 -0.63 -7.97
CA VAL A 152 2.14 -0.16 -6.63
C VAL A 152 3.38 -0.11 -5.77
N VAL A 153 3.73 1.06 -5.30
CA VAL A 153 4.89 1.28 -4.42
C VAL A 153 4.40 1.63 -3.02
N ASP A 154 4.68 0.77 -2.07
CA ASP A 154 4.37 1.03 -0.66
C ASP A 154 5.34 0.25 0.25
N GLU A 155 5.28 0.51 1.55
CA GLU A 155 6.07 -0.25 2.51
C GLU A 155 5.64 -1.71 2.58
N GLY A 156 6.61 -2.62 2.70
CA GLY A 156 6.38 -4.03 2.62
C GLY A 156 5.24 -4.52 3.51
N PHE A 157 5.20 -4.11 4.78
CA PHE A 157 4.18 -4.57 5.72
C PHE A 157 2.74 -4.12 5.37
N LEU A 158 2.56 -3.15 4.47
CA LEU A 158 1.26 -2.68 4.00
C LEU A 158 0.78 -3.36 2.71
N LEU A 159 1.69 -3.96 1.94
CA LEU A 159 1.43 -4.38 0.57
C LEU A 159 0.32 -5.43 0.47
N ARG A 160 0.26 -6.41 1.36
CA ARG A 160 -0.77 -7.47 1.29
C ARG A 160 -2.17 -6.90 1.47
N ARG A 161 -2.38 -6.04 2.44
CA ARG A 161 -3.68 -5.38 2.65
C ARG A 161 -4.02 -4.44 1.51
N LEU A 162 -3.03 -3.73 0.99
CA LEU A 162 -3.21 -2.84 -0.16
C LEU A 162 -3.58 -3.63 -1.41
N LYS A 163 -2.90 -4.76 -1.69
CA LYS A 163 -3.24 -5.71 -2.77
C LYS A 163 -4.69 -6.18 -2.66
N ALA A 164 -5.08 -6.70 -1.49
CA ALA A 164 -6.45 -7.17 -1.26
C ALA A 164 -7.49 -6.05 -1.51
N THR A 165 -7.20 -4.83 -1.05
CA THR A 165 -8.08 -3.68 -1.24
C THR A 165 -8.17 -3.27 -2.71
N ILE A 166 -7.05 -3.24 -3.43
CA ILE A 166 -7.03 -2.90 -4.87
C ILE A 166 -7.82 -3.92 -5.67
N LEU A 167 -7.57 -5.21 -5.48
CA LEU A 167 -8.25 -6.28 -6.21
C LEU A 167 -9.76 -6.24 -5.96
N GLN A 168 -10.19 -6.04 -4.72
CA GLN A 168 -11.61 -5.89 -4.38
C GLN A 168 -12.23 -4.66 -5.05
N GLN A 169 -11.53 -3.52 -5.07
CA GLN A 169 -12.04 -2.31 -5.73
C GLN A 169 -12.08 -2.47 -7.25
N ILE A 170 -11.11 -3.13 -7.87
CA ILE A 170 -11.17 -3.48 -9.29
C ILE A 170 -12.41 -4.32 -9.58
N GLU A 171 -12.69 -5.35 -8.78
CA GLU A 171 -13.88 -6.17 -8.95
C GLU A 171 -15.18 -5.34 -8.86
N VAL A 172 -15.28 -4.47 -7.85
CA VAL A 172 -16.45 -3.60 -7.66
C VAL A 172 -16.62 -2.66 -8.87
N HIS A 173 -15.55 -2.02 -9.33
CA HIS A 173 -15.64 -1.02 -10.39
C HIS A 173 -15.84 -1.64 -11.79
N THR A 174 -15.32 -2.85 -12.02
CA THR A 174 -15.49 -3.53 -13.32
C THR A 174 -16.78 -4.33 -13.43
N LYS A 175 -17.18 -5.02 -12.35
CA LYS A 175 -18.35 -5.93 -12.38
C LYS A 175 -19.65 -5.29 -11.88
N VAL A 176 -19.57 -4.46 -10.83
CA VAL A 176 -20.78 -3.89 -10.19
C VAL A 176 -21.09 -2.51 -10.73
N LYS A 177 -20.15 -1.58 -10.62
CA LYS A 177 -20.35 -0.19 -11.10
C LYS A 177 -20.20 -0.06 -12.60
N LYS A 178 -19.34 -0.90 -13.19
CA LYS A 178 -19.00 -0.87 -14.62
C LYS A 178 -18.43 0.48 -15.08
N ASP A 179 -17.59 1.07 -14.24
CA ASP A 179 -16.97 2.38 -14.49
C ASP A 179 -15.88 2.30 -15.57
N PHE A 180 -15.23 1.12 -15.72
CA PHE A 180 -14.25 0.82 -16.76
C PHE A 180 -14.20 -0.69 -17.05
N PRO A 181 -13.72 -1.12 -18.23
CA PRO A 181 -13.59 -2.54 -18.55
C PRO A 181 -12.36 -3.15 -17.85
N SER A 182 -12.48 -4.39 -17.38
CA SER A 182 -11.35 -5.12 -16.78
C SER A 182 -10.17 -5.27 -17.75
N SER A 183 -10.43 -5.27 -19.06
CA SER A 183 -9.41 -5.35 -20.09
C SER A 183 -8.45 -4.17 -20.16
N MET A 184 -8.77 -3.06 -19.50
CA MET A 184 -7.85 -1.92 -19.34
C MET A 184 -6.69 -2.22 -18.39
N ILE A 185 -6.85 -3.15 -17.46
CA ILE A 185 -5.76 -3.51 -16.55
C ILE A 185 -5.03 -4.71 -17.11
N GLU A 186 -3.76 -4.53 -17.45
CA GLU A 186 -2.89 -5.61 -17.92
C GLU A 186 -2.30 -6.37 -16.73
N SER A 187 -1.67 -5.65 -15.82
CA SER A 187 -1.04 -6.24 -14.64
C SER A 187 -0.97 -5.26 -13.47
N LEU A 188 -0.90 -5.84 -12.29
CA LEU A 188 -0.52 -5.17 -11.05
C LEU A 188 0.81 -5.75 -10.59
N GLU A 189 1.74 -4.89 -10.22
CA GLU A 189 3.03 -5.25 -9.64
C GLU A 189 3.19 -4.50 -8.32
N PHE A 190 3.51 -5.22 -7.25
CA PHE A 190 3.63 -4.67 -5.89
C PHE A 190 5.11 -4.63 -5.51
N ILE A 191 5.62 -3.44 -5.21
CA ILE A 191 7.03 -3.21 -4.93
C ILE A 191 7.19 -2.58 -3.55
N SER A 192 7.98 -3.22 -2.70
CA SER A 192 8.54 -2.59 -1.50
C SER A 192 9.87 -1.94 -1.85
N PRO A 193 10.13 -0.70 -1.41
CA PRO A 193 11.44 -0.08 -1.59
C PRO A 193 12.57 -1.00 -1.10
N ALA A 194 13.70 -1.04 -1.83
CA ALA A 194 14.81 -1.94 -1.58
C ALA A 194 15.32 -1.91 -0.13
N ASP A 195 15.23 -0.74 0.47
CA ASP A 195 15.65 -0.55 1.86
C ASP A 195 14.62 -0.97 2.91
N CYS A 196 13.44 -1.43 2.54
CA CYS A 196 12.36 -1.89 3.42
C CYS A 196 12.00 -3.35 3.14
N GLN A 197 12.98 -4.19 2.82
CA GLN A 197 12.74 -5.59 2.43
C GLN A 197 12.72 -6.57 3.60
N THR A 198 13.19 -6.17 4.77
CA THR A 198 13.18 -7.02 5.96
C THR A 198 12.59 -6.31 7.16
N SER A 199 12.13 -7.08 8.15
CA SER A 199 11.71 -6.54 9.44
C SER A 199 12.83 -5.76 10.14
N ALA A 200 14.09 -6.23 9.98
CA ALA A 200 15.27 -5.55 10.54
C ALA A 200 15.56 -4.22 9.84
N ASP A 201 15.37 -4.14 8.52
CA ASP A 201 15.52 -2.87 7.78
C ASP A 201 14.46 -1.87 8.20
N MET A 202 13.22 -2.34 8.34
CA MET A 202 12.12 -1.54 8.88
C MET A 202 12.48 -0.96 10.25
N SER A 203 12.98 -1.78 11.16
CA SER A 203 13.37 -1.35 12.50
C SER A 203 14.48 -0.30 12.51
N LYS A 204 15.46 -0.43 11.62
CA LYS A 204 16.57 0.54 11.50
C LYS A 204 16.11 1.87 10.94
N LYS A 205 15.28 1.84 9.91
CA LYS A 205 14.86 3.04 9.18
C LYS A 205 13.87 3.89 9.96
N HIS A 206 12.94 3.24 10.61
CA HIS A 206 11.89 3.95 11.33
C HIS A 206 12.35 4.47 12.69
N MET A 207 13.63 4.28 13.05
CA MET A 207 14.25 4.75 14.31
C MET A 207 13.47 4.34 15.59
N HIS A 208 12.43 3.55 15.41
CA HIS A 208 11.48 3.21 16.48
C HIS A 208 11.86 1.89 17.18
N GLY A 209 12.83 1.16 16.62
CA GLY A 209 13.27 -0.12 17.14
C GLY A 209 12.30 -1.27 16.86
N ASN A 210 12.74 -2.49 17.23
CA ASN A 210 12.06 -3.73 16.89
C ASN A 210 10.63 -3.81 17.44
N ALA A 211 10.38 -3.28 18.64
CA ALA A 211 9.07 -3.34 19.28
C ALA A 211 8.00 -2.60 18.49
N VAL A 212 8.31 -1.39 18.00
CA VAL A 212 7.35 -0.60 17.21
C VAL A 212 7.13 -1.23 15.85
N ALA A 213 8.19 -1.71 15.19
CA ALA A 213 8.06 -2.41 13.92
C ALA A 213 7.19 -3.67 14.06
N ALA A 214 7.40 -4.47 15.10
CA ALA A 214 6.59 -5.64 15.39
C ALA A 214 5.11 -5.26 15.65
N PHE A 215 4.89 -4.22 16.44
CA PHE A 215 3.56 -3.71 16.76
C PHE A 215 2.78 -3.28 15.52
N LEU A 216 3.41 -2.54 14.61
CA LEU A 216 2.81 -2.11 13.35
C LEU A 216 2.44 -3.31 12.46
N GLN A 217 3.36 -4.28 12.31
CA GLN A 217 3.14 -5.48 11.52
C GLN A 217 1.99 -6.33 12.08
N ILE A 218 1.95 -6.54 13.38
CA ILE A 218 0.86 -7.27 14.05
C ILE A 218 -0.47 -6.55 13.84
N GLY A 219 -0.48 -5.22 13.99
CA GLY A 219 -1.65 -4.39 13.72
C GLY A 219 -2.16 -4.54 12.28
N GLU A 220 -1.26 -4.53 11.30
CA GLU A 220 -1.65 -4.75 9.90
C GLU A 220 -2.21 -6.15 9.64
N PHE A 221 -1.62 -7.18 10.25
CA PHE A 221 -2.14 -8.54 10.13
C PHE A 221 -3.52 -8.67 10.79
N LYS A 222 -3.73 -8.12 11.98
CA LYS A 222 -5.06 -8.09 12.62
C LYS A 222 -6.10 -7.34 11.77
N ARG A 223 -5.73 -6.21 11.18
CA ARG A 223 -6.60 -5.48 10.24
C ARG A 223 -6.96 -6.32 9.02
N LEU A 224 -5.98 -7.02 8.45
CA LEU A 224 -6.20 -7.92 7.32
C LEU A 224 -7.23 -9.01 7.67
N VAL A 225 -7.09 -9.64 8.83
CA VAL A 225 -8.05 -10.64 9.34
C VAL A 225 -9.42 -10.02 9.57
N ASN A 226 -9.52 -8.92 10.31
CA ASN A 226 -10.77 -8.26 10.63
C ASN A 226 -11.57 -7.85 9.39
N TYR A 227 -10.89 -7.31 8.38
CA TYR A 227 -11.53 -6.88 7.13
C TYR A 227 -11.95 -8.04 6.22
N SER A 228 -11.48 -9.25 6.46
CA SER A 228 -11.82 -10.45 5.69
C SER A 228 -12.80 -11.37 6.41
N THR A 229 -12.87 -11.35 7.75
CA THR A 229 -13.69 -12.27 8.54
C THR A 229 -15.06 -11.70 8.96
N GLY A 230 -15.24 -10.37 8.85
CA GLY A 230 -16.55 -9.77 9.12
C GLY A 230 -16.81 -9.34 10.56
N ASN A 231 -15.78 -9.31 11.43
CA ASN A 231 -15.89 -8.66 12.76
C ASN A 231 -15.93 -7.12 12.66
N GLY A 232 -16.03 -6.60 11.45
CA GLY A 232 -16.13 -5.20 11.06
C GLY A 232 -16.69 -5.10 9.64
N PRO A 233 -16.61 -3.94 8.98
CA PRO A 233 -16.98 -3.83 7.59
C PRO A 233 -16.06 -4.73 6.76
N ARG A 234 -16.63 -5.82 6.22
CA ARG A 234 -15.90 -6.73 5.34
C ARG A 234 -15.51 -5.99 4.06
N LEU A 235 -14.22 -5.73 3.89
CA LEU A 235 -13.68 -4.98 2.75
C LEU A 235 -13.22 -5.89 1.61
N PHE A 236 -12.84 -7.13 1.91
CA PHE A 236 -12.38 -8.12 0.93
C PHE A 236 -12.56 -9.55 1.44
N SER A 237 -12.38 -10.54 0.58
CA SER A 237 -12.51 -11.95 0.97
C SER A 237 -11.22 -12.49 1.62
N LYS A 238 -11.31 -13.65 2.27
CA LYS A 238 -10.15 -14.35 2.84
C LYS A 238 -9.14 -14.76 1.75
N GLU A 239 -9.65 -15.10 0.57
CA GLU A 239 -8.85 -15.46 -0.60
C GLU A 239 -7.98 -14.28 -1.04
N LEU A 240 -8.60 -13.10 -1.22
CA LEU A 240 -7.87 -11.87 -1.59
C LEU A 240 -6.86 -11.46 -0.52
N ALA A 241 -7.15 -11.72 0.76
CA ALA A 241 -6.25 -11.47 1.87
C ALA A 241 -5.08 -12.48 1.95
N GLY A 242 -5.13 -13.59 1.22
CA GLY A 242 -4.14 -14.68 1.32
C GLY A 242 -4.21 -15.44 2.63
N LEU A 243 -5.35 -15.41 3.34
CA LEU A 243 -5.51 -16.04 4.65
C LEU A 243 -5.74 -17.56 4.59
N HIS A 244 -5.67 -18.18 3.41
CA HIS A 244 -5.59 -19.63 3.22
C HIS A 244 -4.15 -20.15 3.22
N ASP A 245 -3.16 -19.26 3.22
CA ASP A 245 -1.76 -19.63 3.30
C ASP A 245 -1.46 -20.22 4.68
N THR A 246 -0.72 -21.35 4.71
CA THR A 246 -0.30 -21.98 5.95
C THR A 246 0.52 -21.05 6.84
N ARG A 247 1.26 -20.11 6.24
CA ARG A 247 1.98 -19.04 6.97
C ARG A 247 1.00 -18.14 7.73
N ALA A 248 -0.14 -17.81 7.14
CA ALA A 248 -1.16 -17.00 7.82
C ALA A 248 -1.75 -17.73 9.02
N GLU A 249 -1.96 -19.04 8.92
CA GLU A 249 -2.43 -19.87 10.04
C GLU A 249 -1.40 -19.94 11.19
N GLU A 250 -0.11 -20.11 10.86
CA GLU A 250 0.97 -20.09 11.85
C GLU A 250 1.08 -18.74 12.57
N ILE A 251 1.01 -17.65 11.81
CA ILE A 251 1.02 -16.29 12.36
C ILE A 251 -0.20 -16.07 13.25
N TRP A 252 -1.39 -16.49 12.81
CA TRP A 252 -2.62 -16.34 13.56
C TRP A 252 -2.61 -17.07 14.90
N LYS A 253 -2.02 -18.26 14.98
CA LYS A 253 -1.87 -19.01 16.24
C LYS A 253 -1.17 -18.20 17.33
N VAL A 254 -0.25 -17.32 16.94
CA VAL A 254 0.49 -16.45 17.88
C VAL A 254 -0.26 -15.14 18.10
N VAL A 255 -0.67 -14.48 17.02
CA VAL A 255 -1.30 -13.15 17.09
C VAL A 255 -2.71 -13.19 17.73
N SER A 256 -3.44 -14.30 17.60
CA SER A 256 -4.76 -14.48 18.24
C SER A 256 -4.72 -14.58 19.76
N GLN A 257 -3.54 -14.82 20.35
CA GLN A 257 -3.36 -14.84 21.80
C GLN A 257 -3.23 -13.44 22.41
N LEU A 258 -3.11 -12.40 21.58
CA LEU A 258 -3.13 -11.00 22.03
C LEU A 258 -4.56 -10.61 22.40
N GLU A 259 -4.67 -9.86 23.47
CA GLU A 259 -5.95 -9.37 23.99
C GLU A 259 -6.75 -8.61 22.91
N ASP A 260 -8.06 -8.64 23.05
CA ASP A 260 -8.97 -8.05 22.04
C ASP A 260 -8.85 -6.53 21.93
N ASP A 261 -8.35 -5.86 22.98
CA ASP A 261 -8.11 -4.42 23.03
C ASP A 261 -6.81 -3.98 22.33
N PHE A 262 -5.99 -4.93 21.83
CA PHE A 262 -4.75 -4.58 21.10
C PHE A 262 -4.97 -3.57 19.97
N MET A 263 -6.11 -3.66 19.26
CA MET A 263 -6.41 -2.73 18.15
C MET A 263 -6.78 -1.34 18.66
N ASP A 264 -7.48 -1.26 19.80
CA ASP A 264 -7.81 0.01 20.44
C ASP A 264 -6.55 0.65 21.02
N ASP A 265 -5.68 -0.15 21.63
CA ASP A 265 -4.35 0.28 22.05
C ASP A 265 -3.48 0.73 20.88
N LEU A 266 -3.49 0.01 19.77
CA LEU A 266 -2.78 0.42 18.55
C LEU A 266 -3.22 1.82 18.12
N ASP A 267 -4.52 2.05 17.98
CA ASP A 267 -5.04 3.34 17.52
C ASP A 267 -4.75 4.48 18.52
N ARG A 268 -4.79 4.19 19.83
CA ARG A 268 -4.43 5.14 20.90
C ARG A 268 -2.94 5.47 20.88
N LEU A 269 -2.09 4.44 20.80
CA LEU A 269 -0.64 4.60 20.86
C LEU A 269 -0.08 5.29 19.62
N LEU A 270 -0.65 5.03 18.45
CA LEU A 270 -0.27 5.72 17.22
C LEU A 270 -0.64 7.21 17.21
N SER A 271 -1.49 7.66 18.13
CA SER A 271 -1.77 9.10 18.33
C SER A 271 -0.70 9.82 19.15
N ILE A 272 0.23 9.08 19.77
CA ILE A 272 1.34 9.67 20.55
C ILE A 272 2.37 10.25 19.56
N GLY A 273 2.50 11.57 19.57
CA GLY A 273 3.42 12.28 18.67
C GLY A 273 4.90 12.25 19.10
N ASP A 274 5.22 11.70 20.28
CA ASP A 274 6.59 11.58 20.81
C ASP A 274 7.07 10.14 20.75
N GLU A 275 8.18 9.91 20.05
CA GLU A 275 8.76 8.59 19.82
C GLU A 275 9.18 7.88 21.11
N LYS A 276 9.75 8.60 22.06
CA LYS A 276 10.20 8.00 23.34
C LYS A 276 9.01 7.59 24.20
N GLU A 277 7.95 8.38 24.17
CA GLU A 277 6.70 8.08 24.86
C GLU A 277 6.03 6.87 24.18
N LEU A 278 5.99 6.82 22.87
CA LEU A 278 5.46 5.69 22.10
C LEU A 278 6.20 4.39 22.47
N LYS A 279 7.53 4.38 22.46
CA LYS A 279 8.33 3.22 22.89
C LYS A 279 8.02 2.78 24.31
N ARG A 280 7.91 3.72 25.23
CA ARG A 280 7.58 3.41 26.65
C ARG A 280 6.19 2.81 26.79
N ALA A 281 5.23 3.24 25.96
CA ALA A 281 3.86 2.74 26.01
C ALA A 281 3.72 1.36 25.37
N ILE A 282 4.49 1.06 24.31
CA ILE A 282 4.45 -0.22 23.58
C ILE A 282 5.17 -1.35 24.34
N LEU A 283 6.31 -1.08 24.96
CA LEU A 283 7.12 -2.11 25.62
C LEU A 283 6.34 -2.99 26.62
N PRO A 284 5.47 -2.44 27.50
CA PRO A 284 4.71 -3.28 28.44
C PRO A 284 3.74 -4.25 27.76
N ILE A 285 3.20 -3.89 26.59
CA ILE A 285 2.29 -4.73 25.81
C ILE A 285 3.01 -6.03 25.38
N PHE A 286 4.27 -5.92 24.99
CA PHE A 286 5.09 -7.07 24.61
C PHE A 286 5.63 -7.83 25.83
N GLN A 287 6.01 -7.16 26.89
CA GLN A 287 6.60 -7.79 28.08
C GLN A 287 5.65 -8.76 28.79
N ASN A 288 4.36 -8.54 28.68
CA ASN A 288 3.33 -9.38 29.30
C ASN A 288 2.76 -10.44 28.34
N SER A 289 3.28 -10.56 27.11
CA SER A 289 2.73 -11.46 26.10
C SER A 289 3.72 -12.57 25.72
N VAL A 290 3.18 -13.73 25.31
CA VAL A 290 3.92 -14.86 24.71
C VAL A 290 4.72 -14.44 23.46
N LEU A 291 4.51 -13.24 22.96
CA LEU A 291 5.22 -12.68 21.80
C LEU A 291 6.68 -12.34 22.10
N CYS A 292 7.06 -12.12 23.36
CA CYS A 292 8.44 -11.78 23.72
C CYS A 292 9.46 -12.85 23.28
N GLU A 293 9.04 -14.12 23.26
CA GLU A 293 9.93 -15.22 22.84
C GLU A 293 10.13 -15.30 21.31
N GLY A 294 9.30 -14.62 20.53
CA GLY A 294 9.31 -14.69 19.06
C GLY A 294 9.79 -13.43 18.35
N PHE A 295 9.89 -12.32 19.07
CA PHE A 295 10.36 -11.04 18.53
C PHE A 295 11.63 -10.64 19.31
N ASP A 296 12.74 -10.45 18.62
CA ASP A 296 13.98 -9.91 19.18
C ASP A 296 13.74 -8.43 19.55
N LEU A 297 13.14 -8.17 20.70
CA LEU A 297 12.74 -6.87 21.22
C LEU A 297 13.84 -6.22 22.06
#